data_8582097e88e78d54c1cd598116810a82
#
_entry.id   8582097e88e78d54c1cd598116810a82
#
_cell.length_a   1.000
_cell.length_b   1.000
_cell.length_c   1.000
_cell.angle_alpha   90.00
_cell.angle_beta   90.00
_cell.angle_gamma   90.00
#
_symmetry.space_group_name_H-M   'P 1'
#
loop_
_entity.id
_entity.type
_entity.pdbx_description
1 polymer ?
#
loop_
_entity_poly.entity_id
_entity_poly.type
_entity_poly.pdbx_seq_one_letter_code
_entity_poly.pdbx_strand_id
1 'polypeptide(L)'
;MTRKALLLAWWVILPLFARAESPQHTADADTLTGRVERTYLFGVGHNNLYDSYLSPLNYSGTTLSFTRIGERHSGRGGHNAFVTLFDLNGTSATNPAGNGTALDIELQMDTGWRRRLTAPRAAWQWSVGAMGALHLGGTYNRRNGNNPAQARAAVDVAFSGALVHPFTLWGRRWVWRSQLEVPLLGLMFTPNYGQSYYEIFSLGHTDRNVVPTTPFSAPSLRFLSTVSIPLRRACITLGYKADIRQSCVNRLERHAWNHTFVIGYSRLVQFLPR
;
A
#
# COMPACT_ATOMS: atom_id res chain seq x y z
N MET A 1 12.59 0.28 -28.95
CA MET A 1 11.61 -0.15 -27.94
C MET A 1 10.90 -1.38 -28.45
N THR A 2 11.14 -2.53 -27.88
CA THR A 2 10.89 -3.84 -28.47
C THR A 2 9.47 -4.33 -28.22
N ARG A 3 8.86 -4.98 -29.20
CA ARG A 3 7.51 -5.60 -29.21
C ARG A 3 7.18 -6.50 -27.98
N LYS A 4 8.16 -6.87 -27.18
CA LYS A 4 7.98 -7.71 -25.99
C LYS A 4 7.39 -6.97 -24.78
N ALA A 5 7.51 -5.64 -24.68
CA ALA A 5 6.91 -4.85 -23.61
C ALA A 5 5.40 -4.70 -23.76
N LEU A 6 4.88 -4.74 -24.99
CA LEU A 6 3.46 -4.69 -25.28
C LEU A 6 2.71 -5.99 -24.93
N LEU A 7 3.38 -7.13 -24.95
CA LEU A 7 2.75 -8.42 -24.63
C LEU A 7 2.53 -8.63 -23.11
N LEU A 8 3.36 -8.04 -22.28
CA LEU A 8 3.17 -8.08 -20.82
C LEU A 8 1.99 -7.22 -20.36
N ALA A 9 1.70 -6.12 -21.06
CA ALA A 9 0.53 -5.27 -20.79
C ALA A 9 -0.81 -6.00 -21.09
N TRP A 10 -0.83 -6.91 -22.06
CA TRP A 10 -2.03 -7.67 -22.42
C TRP A 10 -2.42 -8.74 -21.38
N TRP A 11 -1.46 -9.32 -20.68
CA TRP A 11 -1.74 -10.29 -19.59
C TRP A 11 -2.35 -9.65 -18.34
N VAL A 12 -2.15 -8.36 -18.13
CA VAL A 12 -2.76 -7.60 -17.04
C VAL A 12 -4.20 -7.17 -17.39
N ILE A 13 -4.52 -7.04 -18.68
CA ILE A 13 -5.82 -6.55 -19.18
C ILE A 13 -6.80 -7.71 -19.44
N LEU A 14 -6.33 -8.91 -19.72
CA LEU A 14 -7.19 -10.07 -20.06
C LEU A 14 -8.18 -10.52 -18.96
N PRO A 15 -7.95 -10.35 -17.65
CA PRO A 15 -8.99 -10.67 -16.65
C PRO A 15 -10.15 -9.66 -16.61
N LEU A 16 -10.14 -8.60 -17.42
CA LEU A 16 -11.21 -7.58 -17.48
C LEU A 16 -12.53 -8.11 -18.07
N PHE A 17 -12.51 -9.23 -18.80
CA PHE A 17 -13.69 -9.76 -19.49
C PHE A 17 -14.34 -10.97 -18.82
N ALA A 18 -13.83 -11.44 -17.67
CA ALA A 18 -14.55 -12.44 -16.89
C ALA A 18 -15.88 -11.85 -16.39
N ARG A 19 -16.95 -12.61 -16.54
CA ARG A 19 -18.33 -12.26 -16.19
C ARG A 19 -18.42 -11.72 -14.77
N ALA A 20 -18.33 -10.39 -14.61
CA ALA A 20 -18.44 -9.67 -13.35
C ALA A 20 -19.84 -9.09 -13.23
N GLU A 21 -20.55 -9.45 -12.20
CA GLU A 21 -21.76 -8.74 -11.77
C GLU A 21 -21.35 -7.37 -11.24
N SER A 22 -22.17 -6.33 -11.51
CA SER A 22 -21.92 -5.01 -10.92
C SER A 22 -21.92 -5.14 -9.41
N PRO A 23 -20.92 -4.58 -8.70
CA PRO A 23 -20.96 -4.55 -7.25
C PRO A 23 -22.12 -3.63 -6.85
N GLN A 24 -23.26 -4.21 -6.55
CA GLN A 24 -24.27 -3.53 -5.78
C GLN A 24 -23.75 -3.42 -4.37
N HIS A 25 -23.02 -2.36 -4.07
CA HIS A 25 -22.40 -2.07 -2.76
C HIS A 25 -23.39 -1.95 -1.60
N THR A 26 -24.61 -2.36 -1.83
CA THR A 26 -25.68 -2.42 -0.84
C THR A 26 -26.59 -3.60 -1.04
N ALA A 27 -26.03 -4.68 -1.59
CA ALA A 27 -26.64 -5.97 -1.34
C ALA A 27 -26.85 -6.10 0.17
N ASP A 28 -27.98 -6.57 0.58
CA ASP A 28 -28.27 -6.90 1.98
C ASP A 28 -27.05 -7.56 2.60
N ALA A 29 -26.73 -7.22 3.84
CA ALA A 29 -25.53 -7.69 4.53
C ALA A 29 -25.37 -9.22 4.46
N ASP A 30 -26.46 -9.96 4.31
CA ASP A 30 -26.50 -11.41 4.11
C ASP A 30 -25.98 -11.84 2.72
N THR A 31 -26.06 -10.98 1.70
CA THR A 31 -25.58 -11.31 0.34
C THR A 31 -24.07 -11.08 0.17
N LEU A 32 -23.39 -10.41 1.10
CA LEU A 32 -21.94 -10.19 1.07
C LEU A 32 -21.16 -11.40 1.61
N THR A 33 -21.79 -12.27 2.40
CA THR A 33 -21.12 -13.43 2.99
C THR A 33 -20.60 -14.37 1.89
N GLY A 34 -19.30 -14.65 1.90
CA GLY A 34 -18.63 -15.50 0.92
C GLY A 34 -18.22 -14.80 -0.39
N ARG A 35 -18.54 -13.53 -0.58
CA ARG A 35 -18.08 -12.74 -1.72
C ARG A 35 -16.73 -12.08 -1.42
N VAL A 36 -15.90 -11.92 -2.46
CA VAL A 36 -14.62 -11.20 -2.38
C VAL A 36 -14.71 -9.95 -3.23
N GLU A 37 -14.59 -8.81 -2.59
CA GLU A 37 -14.38 -7.55 -3.30
C GLU A 37 -12.89 -7.41 -3.65
N ARG A 38 -12.59 -7.07 -4.89
CA ARG A 38 -11.23 -6.81 -5.36
C ARG A 38 -11.16 -5.42 -5.98
N THR A 39 -10.23 -4.63 -5.48
CA THR A 39 -9.92 -3.28 -5.98
C THR A 39 -8.50 -3.27 -6.52
N TYR A 40 -8.33 -2.68 -7.70
CA TYR A 40 -7.04 -2.49 -8.37
C TYR A 40 -6.90 -1.02 -8.70
N LEU A 41 -5.82 -0.40 -8.22
CA LEU A 41 -5.56 1.04 -8.38
C LEU A 41 -4.17 1.24 -8.97
N PHE A 42 -4.06 2.16 -9.92
CA PHE A 42 -2.81 2.69 -10.43
C PHE A 42 -2.71 4.14 -9.99
N GLY A 43 -1.55 4.56 -9.55
CA GLY A 43 -1.34 5.90 -9.04
C GLY A 43 -0.12 6.57 -9.65
N VAL A 44 -0.19 7.89 -9.73
CA VAL A 44 0.91 8.77 -10.06
C VAL A 44 0.91 9.94 -9.08
N GLY A 45 2.10 10.36 -8.66
CA GLY A 45 2.18 11.43 -7.70
C GLY A 45 3.61 11.89 -7.42
N HIS A 46 3.76 12.49 -6.26
CA HIS A 46 5.01 13.09 -5.79
C HIS A 46 5.57 12.34 -4.60
N ASN A 47 6.89 12.26 -4.54
CA ASN A 47 7.64 11.70 -3.42
C ASN A 47 8.63 12.74 -2.88
N ASN A 48 8.81 12.73 -1.56
CA ASN A 48 9.95 13.33 -0.87
C ASN A 48 10.70 12.23 -0.15
N LEU A 49 11.99 12.05 -0.47
CA LEU A 49 12.84 10.96 -0.02
C LEU A 49 14.10 11.52 0.65
N TYR A 50 14.36 11.07 1.86
CA TYR A 50 15.59 11.28 2.59
C TYR A 50 16.11 9.96 3.14
N ASP A 51 17.40 9.73 3.04
CA ASP A 51 18.05 8.53 3.55
C ASP A 51 19.50 8.88 3.93
N SER A 52 19.74 9.05 5.23
CA SER A 52 21.04 9.48 5.77
C SER A 52 22.17 8.47 5.54
N TYR A 53 21.83 7.20 5.24
CA TYR A 53 22.81 6.18 4.85
C TYR A 53 23.39 6.47 3.45
N LEU A 54 22.58 7.01 2.56
CA LEU A 54 22.94 7.23 1.15
C LEU A 54 23.38 8.67 0.89
N SER A 55 22.75 9.64 1.52
CA SER A 55 22.98 11.07 1.25
C SER A 55 22.42 11.95 2.36
N PRO A 56 23.10 13.07 2.70
CA PRO A 56 22.56 14.07 3.61
C PRO A 56 21.53 14.99 2.93
N LEU A 57 21.17 14.76 1.67
CA LEU A 57 20.27 15.62 0.90
C LEU A 57 18.88 15.00 0.79
N ASN A 58 17.86 15.85 0.80
CA ASN A 58 16.51 15.47 0.42
C ASN A 58 16.41 15.35 -1.11
N TYR A 59 15.75 14.30 -1.57
CA TYR A 59 15.43 14.09 -2.97
C TYR A 59 13.92 14.22 -3.15
N SER A 60 13.49 14.80 -4.24
CA SER A 60 12.06 14.87 -4.58
C SER A 60 11.82 14.51 -6.03
N GLY A 61 10.68 13.92 -6.30
CA GLY A 61 10.40 13.45 -7.66
C GLY A 61 9.06 12.80 -7.84
N THR A 62 8.95 12.01 -8.91
CA THR A 62 7.71 11.35 -9.30
C THR A 62 7.69 9.92 -8.78
N THR A 63 6.54 9.51 -8.24
CA THR A 63 6.24 8.12 -7.87
C THR A 63 5.10 7.56 -8.71
N LEU A 64 5.25 6.30 -9.08
CA LEU A 64 4.21 5.47 -9.66
C LEU A 64 3.82 4.41 -8.64
N SER A 65 2.54 4.11 -8.54
CA SER A 65 2.06 3.09 -7.61
C SER A 65 1.07 2.13 -8.24
N PHE A 66 1.09 0.90 -7.73
CA PHE A 66 0.07 -0.10 -7.99
C PHE A 66 -0.42 -0.67 -6.66
N THR A 67 -1.73 -0.62 -6.42
CA THR A 67 -2.34 -1.13 -5.20
C THR A 67 -3.42 -2.15 -5.54
N ARG A 68 -3.37 -3.32 -4.91
CA ARG A 68 -4.44 -4.32 -4.97
C ARG A 68 -4.97 -4.57 -3.56
N ILE A 69 -6.29 -4.46 -3.41
CA ILE A 69 -6.98 -4.73 -2.15
C ILE A 69 -7.98 -5.87 -2.40
N GLY A 70 -8.00 -6.86 -1.53
CA GLY A 70 -8.98 -7.92 -1.48
C GLY A 70 -9.69 -7.92 -0.13
N GLU A 71 -11.03 -7.90 -0.11
CA GLU A 71 -11.82 -8.01 1.11
C GLU A 71 -12.80 -9.16 0.98
N ARG A 72 -12.71 -10.12 1.90
CA ARG A 72 -13.64 -11.25 2.00
C ARG A 72 -14.47 -11.12 3.26
N HIS A 73 -15.75 -10.85 3.09
CA HIS A 73 -16.69 -10.73 4.20
C HIS A 73 -17.16 -12.10 4.69
N SER A 74 -17.28 -12.23 6.02
CA SER A 74 -17.71 -13.45 6.71
C SER A 74 -18.53 -13.13 7.95
N GLY A 75 -19.20 -14.18 8.51
CA GLY A 75 -20.09 -14.05 9.66
C GLY A 75 -21.47 -13.53 9.31
N ARG A 76 -22.44 -13.65 10.25
CA ARG A 76 -23.81 -13.13 10.08
C ARG A 76 -23.78 -11.65 9.73
N GLY A 77 -24.40 -11.26 8.62
CA GLY A 77 -24.42 -9.86 8.18
C GLY A 77 -23.07 -9.30 7.73
N GLY A 78 -22.06 -10.15 7.43
CA GLY A 78 -20.75 -9.71 6.93
C GLY A 78 -19.98 -8.81 7.92
N HIS A 79 -20.09 -9.06 9.23
CA HIS A 79 -19.44 -8.23 10.25
C HIS A 79 -17.92 -8.32 10.24
N ASN A 80 -17.37 -9.45 9.81
CA ASN A 80 -15.92 -9.63 9.74
C ASN A 80 -15.46 -9.56 8.29
N ALA A 81 -14.31 -8.95 8.04
CA ALA A 81 -13.66 -8.91 6.74
C ALA A 81 -12.22 -9.40 6.87
N PHE A 82 -11.85 -10.43 6.11
CA PHE A 82 -10.46 -10.77 5.89
C PHE A 82 -9.94 -9.90 4.76
N VAL A 83 -8.88 -9.15 5.04
CA VAL A 83 -8.32 -8.15 4.13
C VAL A 83 -6.93 -8.59 3.70
N THR A 84 -6.67 -8.47 2.42
CA THR A 84 -5.34 -8.63 1.84
C THR A 84 -5.00 -7.38 1.05
N LEU A 85 -3.78 -6.91 1.19
CA LEU A 85 -3.26 -5.77 0.48
C LEU A 85 -1.92 -6.13 -0.15
N PHE A 86 -1.74 -5.65 -1.36
CA PHE A 86 -0.47 -5.60 -2.07
C PHE A 86 -0.30 -4.19 -2.60
N ASP A 87 0.81 -3.55 -2.26
CA ASP A 87 1.15 -2.20 -2.71
C ASP A 87 2.59 -2.15 -3.21
N LEU A 88 2.79 -1.58 -4.38
CA LEU A 88 4.08 -1.40 -5.01
C LEU A 88 4.24 0.06 -5.39
N ASN A 89 5.31 0.69 -4.93
CA ASN A 89 5.68 2.06 -5.28
C ASN A 89 7.05 2.06 -5.94
N GLY A 90 7.19 2.79 -7.03
CA GLY A 90 8.45 3.04 -7.72
C GLY A 90 8.66 4.54 -7.89
N THR A 91 9.78 5.06 -7.40
CA THR A 91 10.08 6.49 -7.38
C THR A 91 11.37 6.80 -8.11
N SER A 92 11.37 7.90 -8.86
CA SER A 92 12.57 8.55 -9.38
C SER A 92 12.61 9.98 -8.86
N ALA A 93 13.60 10.27 -8.02
CA ALA A 93 13.74 11.54 -7.34
C ALA A 93 15.12 12.17 -7.59
N THR A 94 15.19 13.50 -7.63
CA THR A 94 16.41 14.27 -7.84
C THR A 94 16.72 15.14 -6.62
N ASN A 95 17.99 15.38 -6.38
CA ASN A 95 18.44 16.30 -5.34
C ASN A 95 18.17 17.77 -5.72
N PRO A 96 18.21 18.72 -4.77
CA PRO A 96 17.92 20.13 -5.05
C PRO A 96 18.81 20.77 -6.12
N ALA A 97 20.05 20.28 -6.28
CA ALA A 97 20.98 20.78 -7.29
C ALA A 97 20.73 20.18 -8.70
N GLY A 98 19.81 19.22 -8.85
CA GLY A 98 19.50 18.58 -10.13
C GLY A 98 20.60 17.67 -10.69
N ASN A 99 21.67 17.41 -9.94
CA ASN A 99 22.86 16.67 -10.39
C ASN A 99 22.99 15.27 -9.78
N GLY A 100 22.00 14.81 -9.05
CA GLY A 100 21.95 13.48 -8.44
C GLY A 100 20.54 12.89 -8.48
N THR A 101 20.43 11.62 -8.83
CA THR A 101 19.16 10.90 -8.89
C THR A 101 19.17 9.72 -7.92
N ALA A 102 18.09 9.57 -7.17
CA ALA A 102 17.78 8.39 -6.37
C ALA A 102 16.60 7.65 -6.99
N LEU A 103 16.73 6.33 -7.11
CA LEU A 103 15.67 5.42 -7.48
C LEU A 103 15.24 4.66 -6.23
N ASP A 104 13.95 4.66 -5.91
CA ASP A 104 13.40 3.95 -4.76
C ASP A 104 12.29 3.01 -5.20
N ILE A 105 12.29 1.81 -4.65
CA ILE A 105 11.23 0.83 -4.84
C ILE A 105 10.77 0.33 -3.48
N GLU A 106 9.45 0.26 -3.28
CA GLU A 106 8.85 -0.24 -2.05
C GLU A 106 7.69 -1.18 -2.35
N LEU A 107 7.73 -2.34 -1.74
CA LEU A 107 6.71 -3.37 -1.76
C LEU A 107 6.13 -3.52 -0.36
N GLN A 108 4.81 -3.53 -0.25
CA GLN A 108 4.09 -3.83 0.98
C GLN A 108 3.07 -4.94 0.73
N MET A 109 3.01 -5.89 1.64
CA MET A 109 2.02 -6.96 1.67
C MET A 109 1.41 -7.04 3.06
N ASP A 110 0.10 -6.77 3.17
CA ASP A 110 -0.60 -6.83 4.44
C ASP A 110 -1.71 -7.87 4.37
N THR A 111 -1.93 -8.54 5.49
CA THR A 111 -3.04 -9.48 5.66
C THR A 111 -3.56 -9.45 7.07
N GLY A 112 -4.88 -9.50 7.24
CA GLY A 112 -5.46 -9.48 8.57
C GLY A 112 -6.97 -9.40 8.56
N TRP A 113 -7.52 -9.06 9.71
CA TRP A 113 -8.95 -9.03 9.95
C TRP A 113 -9.42 -7.66 10.41
N ARG A 114 -10.55 -7.22 9.84
CA ARG A 114 -11.32 -6.06 10.32
C ARG A 114 -12.69 -6.52 10.77
N ARG A 115 -13.20 -5.91 11.85
CA ARG A 115 -14.55 -6.10 12.35
C ARG A 115 -15.34 -4.80 12.19
N ARG A 116 -16.51 -4.88 11.58
CA ARG A 116 -17.43 -3.77 11.48
C ARG A 116 -18.07 -3.49 12.84
N LEU A 117 -18.01 -2.23 13.27
CA LEU A 117 -18.53 -1.77 14.56
C LEU A 117 -19.97 -1.25 14.46
N THR A 118 -20.40 -0.88 13.26
CA THR A 118 -21.71 -0.28 13.01
C THR A 118 -22.70 -1.28 12.45
N ALA A 119 -24.00 -0.95 12.54
CA ALA A 119 -25.06 -1.75 11.91
C ALA A 119 -24.85 -1.81 10.38
N PRO A 120 -25.27 -2.93 9.72
CA PRO A 120 -25.06 -3.11 8.28
C PRO A 120 -25.66 -2.04 7.38
N ARG A 121 -26.74 -1.38 7.83
CA ARG A 121 -27.46 -0.33 7.11
C ARG A 121 -27.14 1.08 7.59
N ALA A 122 -26.13 1.24 8.46
CA ALA A 122 -25.71 2.57 8.90
C ALA A 122 -25.17 3.39 7.72
N ALA A 123 -25.49 4.68 7.68
CA ALA A 123 -24.98 5.59 6.65
C ALA A 123 -23.45 5.68 6.69
N TRP A 124 -22.87 5.58 7.87
CA TRP A 124 -21.42 5.54 8.11
C TRP A 124 -21.06 4.19 8.69
N GLN A 125 -20.24 3.42 7.96
CA GLN A 125 -19.85 2.08 8.36
C GLN A 125 -18.37 2.08 8.77
N TRP A 126 -18.15 1.90 10.06
CA TRP A 126 -16.81 1.84 10.64
C TRP A 126 -16.37 0.39 10.83
N SER A 127 -15.15 0.11 10.48
CA SER A 127 -14.50 -1.17 10.78
C SER A 127 -13.09 -0.94 11.29
N VAL A 128 -12.68 -1.76 12.25
CA VAL A 128 -11.34 -1.72 12.83
C VAL A 128 -10.78 -3.14 12.96
N GLY A 129 -9.47 -3.24 12.98
CA GLY A 129 -8.80 -4.52 13.12
C GLY A 129 -7.29 -4.41 13.17
N ALA A 130 -6.65 -5.55 12.99
CA ALA A 130 -5.20 -5.67 12.95
C ALA A 130 -4.76 -6.44 11.70
N MET A 131 -3.59 -6.09 11.19
CA MET A 131 -2.96 -6.72 10.03
C MET A 131 -1.50 -7.05 10.36
N GLY A 132 -1.04 -8.20 9.88
CA GLY A 132 0.39 -8.46 9.72
C GLY A 132 0.83 -7.80 8.42
N ALA A 133 1.92 -7.05 8.46
CA ALA A 133 2.47 -6.31 7.35
C ALA A 133 3.91 -6.76 7.08
N LEU A 134 4.25 -6.98 5.81
CA LEU A 134 5.61 -7.19 5.32
C LEU A 134 5.96 -6.03 4.41
N HIS A 135 7.09 -5.38 4.71
CA HIS A 135 7.65 -4.30 3.92
C HIS A 135 9.02 -4.71 3.38
N LEU A 136 9.20 -4.57 2.08
CA LEU A 136 10.48 -4.77 1.39
C LEU A 136 10.75 -3.55 0.53
N GLY A 137 11.98 -3.08 0.51
CA GLY A 137 12.31 -1.94 -0.32
C GLY A 137 13.80 -1.77 -0.54
N GLY A 138 14.14 -0.87 -1.44
CA GLY A 138 15.52 -0.50 -1.72
C GLY A 138 15.60 0.86 -2.38
N THR A 139 16.65 1.60 -2.02
CA THR A 139 17.00 2.88 -2.65
C THR A 139 18.35 2.74 -3.30
N TYR A 140 18.48 3.22 -4.53
CA TYR A 140 19.74 3.31 -5.26
C TYR A 140 20.06 4.77 -5.57
N ASN A 141 21.14 5.29 -5.00
CA ASN A 141 21.58 6.66 -5.22
C ASN A 141 22.72 6.69 -6.25
N ARG A 142 22.46 7.20 -7.43
CA ARG A 142 23.40 7.22 -8.56
C ARG A 142 24.62 8.13 -8.34
N ARG A 143 24.59 8.98 -7.33
CA ARG A 143 25.70 9.89 -7.00
C ARG A 143 26.65 9.32 -5.93
N ASN A 144 26.21 8.37 -5.12
CA ASN A 144 27.04 7.76 -4.08
C ASN A 144 27.88 6.64 -4.69
N GLY A 145 29.21 6.86 -4.78
CA GLY A 145 30.13 5.89 -5.39
C GLY A 145 30.59 4.79 -4.44
N ASN A 146 30.44 4.97 -3.12
CA ASN A 146 30.93 4.00 -2.13
C ASN A 146 29.85 3.00 -1.68
N ASN A 147 28.69 3.52 -1.22
CA ASN A 147 27.53 2.73 -0.82
C ASN A 147 26.30 3.24 -1.58
N PRO A 148 26.12 2.86 -2.87
CA PRO A 148 25.08 3.42 -3.70
C PRO A 148 23.68 2.91 -3.38
N ALA A 149 23.57 1.79 -2.66
CA ALA A 149 22.31 1.10 -2.43
C ALA A 149 22.03 0.88 -0.94
N GLN A 150 20.75 0.99 -0.55
CA GLN A 150 20.26 0.54 0.75
C GLN A 150 19.05 -0.37 0.55
N ALA A 151 19.11 -1.57 1.16
CA ALA A 151 17.99 -2.49 1.22
C ALA A 151 17.25 -2.35 2.56
N ARG A 152 15.96 -2.59 2.54
CA ARG A 152 15.08 -2.50 3.71
C ARG A 152 14.14 -3.70 3.75
N ALA A 153 13.97 -4.25 4.94
CA ALA A 153 12.95 -5.25 5.20
C ALA A 153 12.36 -4.98 6.59
N ALA A 154 11.06 -5.07 6.72
CA ALA A 154 10.37 -4.98 8.01
C ALA A 154 9.15 -5.89 8.03
N VAL A 155 8.84 -6.40 9.23
CA VAL A 155 7.60 -7.10 9.52
C VAL A 155 6.93 -6.40 10.71
N ASP A 156 5.64 -6.12 10.59
CA ASP A 156 4.91 -5.32 11.56
C ASP A 156 3.54 -5.92 11.88
N VAL A 157 3.06 -5.65 13.06
CA VAL A 157 1.65 -5.70 13.40
C VAL A 157 1.11 -4.28 13.31
N ALA A 158 0.14 -4.08 12.43
CA ALA A 158 -0.44 -2.77 12.15
C ALA A 158 -1.91 -2.70 12.61
N PHE A 159 -2.29 -1.54 13.15
CA PHE A 159 -3.71 -1.17 13.27
C PHE A 159 -4.27 -0.92 11.86
N SER A 160 -5.50 -1.37 11.62
CA SER A 160 -6.23 -1.11 10.38
C SER A 160 -7.63 -0.61 10.67
N GLY A 161 -7.93 0.58 10.16
CA GLY A 161 -9.25 1.19 10.23
C GLY A 161 -9.82 1.45 8.84
N ALA A 162 -11.15 1.30 8.69
CA ALA A 162 -11.82 1.69 7.46
C ALA A 162 -13.17 2.33 7.75
N LEU A 163 -13.51 3.32 6.93
CA LEU A 163 -14.77 4.03 6.91
C LEU A 163 -15.38 3.91 5.52
N VAL A 164 -16.64 3.51 5.44
CA VAL A 164 -17.40 3.41 4.19
C VAL A 164 -18.68 4.24 4.32
N HIS A 165 -18.93 5.09 3.34
CA HIS A 165 -20.13 5.91 3.26
C HIS A 165 -20.75 5.82 1.87
N PRO A 166 -21.86 5.08 1.70
CA PRO A 166 -22.63 5.09 0.47
C PRO A 166 -23.49 6.36 0.40
N PHE A 167 -23.49 7.02 -0.76
CA PHE A 167 -24.32 8.21 -0.99
C PHE A 167 -24.87 8.20 -2.42
N THR A 168 -25.93 8.97 -2.68
CA THR A 168 -26.55 9.07 -3.99
C THR A 168 -26.17 10.40 -4.64
N LEU A 169 -25.62 10.33 -5.85
CA LEU A 169 -25.29 11.51 -6.65
C LEU A 169 -25.70 11.24 -8.11
N TRP A 170 -26.43 12.18 -8.72
CA TRP A 170 -26.98 12.06 -10.09
C TRP A 170 -27.79 10.78 -10.34
N GLY A 171 -28.63 10.41 -9.34
CA GLY A 171 -29.43 9.18 -9.43
C GLY A 171 -28.66 7.86 -9.38
N ARG A 172 -27.36 7.90 -9.15
CA ARG A 172 -26.51 6.72 -9.01
C ARG A 172 -25.96 6.61 -7.60
N ARG A 173 -25.75 5.40 -7.14
CA ARG A 173 -25.20 5.11 -5.81
C ARG A 173 -23.68 5.06 -5.84
N TRP A 174 -23.04 6.07 -5.27
CA TRP A 174 -21.60 6.19 -5.12
C TRP A 174 -21.17 5.66 -3.76
N VAL A 175 -19.93 5.25 -3.63
CA VAL A 175 -19.37 4.81 -2.34
C VAL A 175 -18.06 5.54 -2.09
N TRP A 176 -18.02 6.29 -1.01
CA TRP A 176 -16.78 6.80 -0.47
C TRP A 176 -16.21 5.81 0.55
N ARG A 177 -14.92 5.51 0.42
CA ARG A 177 -14.18 4.63 1.32
C ARG A 177 -12.87 5.29 1.71
N SER A 178 -12.59 5.36 3.03
CA SER A 178 -11.28 5.76 3.56
C SER A 178 -10.72 4.65 4.41
N GLN A 179 -9.43 4.38 4.26
CA GLN A 179 -8.70 3.33 4.98
C GLN A 179 -7.43 3.94 5.56
N LEU A 180 -7.09 3.50 6.76
CA LEU A 180 -5.89 3.92 7.49
C LEU A 180 -5.21 2.68 8.07
N GLU A 181 -3.92 2.50 7.78
CA GLU A 181 -3.06 1.52 8.41
C GLU A 181 -1.90 2.23 9.12
N VAL A 182 -1.65 1.82 10.37
CA VAL A 182 -0.58 2.36 11.21
C VAL A 182 0.18 1.20 11.84
N PRO A 183 1.46 0.96 11.49
CA PRO A 183 2.33 0.00 12.16
C PRO A 183 2.46 0.36 13.65
N LEU A 184 2.26 -0.63 14.53
CA LEU A 184 2.31 -0.44 16.00
C LEU A 184 3.56 -1.07 16.61
N LEU A 185 3.92 -2.25 16.15
CA LEU A 185 5.07 -3.01 16.65
C LEU A 185 5.63 -3.86 15.54
N GLY A 186 6.95 -3.85 15.38
CA GLY A 186 7.60 -4.62 14.34
C GLY A 186 9.06 -4.89 14.56
N LEU A 187 9.67 -5.52 13.57
CA LEU A 187 11.09 -5.74 13.45
C LEU A 187 11.55 -5.21 12.09
N MET A 188 12.60 -4.43 12.09
CA MET A 188 13.18 -3.82 10.88
C MET A 188 14.64 -4.25 10.73
N PHE A 189 15.02 -4.65 9.51
CA PHE A 189 16.42 -4.79 9.12
C PHE A 189 16.95 -3.42 8.65
N THR A 190 18.07 -3.01 9.23
CA THR A 190 18.79 -1.79 8.85
C THR A 190 20.28 -1.94 9.20
N PRO A 191 21.21 -1.44 8.37
CA PRO A 191 22.61 -1.31 8.76
C PRO A 191 22.78 -0.43 10.01
N ASN A 192 23.93 -0.53 10.67
CA ASN A 192 24.34 0.46 11.66
C ASN A 192 24.94 1.69 10.94
N TYR A 193 24.98 2.82 11.62
CA TYR A 193 25.66 4.01 11.09
C TYR A 193 27.13 3.69 10.71
N GLY A 194 27.52 3.98 9.48
CA GLY A 194 28.86 3.70 8.95
C GLY A 194 29.11 2.26 8.55
N GLN A 195 28.20 1.33 8.77
CA GLN A 195 28.33 -0.09 8.42
C GLN A 195 28.01 -0.32 6.94
N SER A 196 28.87 -1.04 6.24
CA SER A 196 28.65 -1.43 4.85
C SER A 196 27.94 -2.79 4.73
N TYR A 197 27.27 -3.04 3.61
CA TYR A 197 26.69 -4.36 3.32
C TYR A 197 27.75 -5.46 3.19
N TYR A 198 28.99 -5.12 2.80
CA TYR A 198 30.10 -6.06 2.80
C TYR A 198 30.41 -6.57 4.21
N GLU A 199 30.45 -5.67 5.20
CA GLU A 199 30.66 -6.06 6.60
C GLU A 199 29.53 -6.96 7.13
N ILE A 200 28.29 -6.70 6.75
CA ILE A 200 27.15 -7.51 7.18
C ILE A 200 27.19 -8.91 6.54
N PHE A 201 27.27 -8.98 5.21
CA PHE A 201 27.04 -10.24 4.48
C PHE A 201 28.30 -11.03 4.19
N SER A 202 29.48 -10.38 4.10
CA SER A 202 30.74 -11.06 3.81
C SER A 202 31.59 -11.30 5.06
N LEU A 203 31.59 -10.36 6.01
CA LEU A 203 32.34 -10.50 7.25
C LEU A 203 31.48 -11.02 8.44
N GLY A 204 30.16 -11.12 8.26
CA GLY A 204 29.28 -11.66 9.28
C GLY A 204 29.02 -10.71 10.47
N HIS A 205 29.31 -9.43 10.33
CA HIS A 205 29.05 -8.43 11.38
C HIS A 205 27.55 -8.05 11.41
N THR A 206 26.74 -8.92 12.01
CA THR A 206 25.28 -8.79 11.99
C THR A 206 24.68 -8.18 13.27
N ASP A 207 25.52 -7.69 14.18
CA ASP A 207 25.08 -7.16 15.46
C ASP A 207 24.12 -5.97 15.28
N ARG A 208 22.93 -6.08 15.90
CA ARG A 208 21.88 -5.05 15.89
C ARG A 208 21.35 -4.63 14.51
N ASN A 209 21.52 -5.46 13.50
CA ASN A 209 20.92 -5.18 12.17
C ASN A 209 19.42 -5.46 12.11
N VAL A 210 18.87 -6.24 13.06
CA VAL A 210 17.43 -6.42 13.24
C VAL A 210 17.02 -5.72 14.53
N VAL A 211 16.18 -4.71 14.42
CA VAL A 211 15.81 -3.80 15.51
C VAL A 211 14.30 -3.79 15.68
N PRO A 212 13.79 -3.84 16.93
CA PRO A 212 12.37 -3.64 17.18
C PRO A 212 11.96 -2.20 16.86
N THR A 213 10.81 -2.06 16.23
CA THR A 213 10.23 -0.77 15.82
C THR A 213 8.89 -0.52 16.49
N THR A 214 8.63 0.75 16.77
CA THR A 214 7.40 1.27 17.35
C THR A 214 7.02 2.55 16.61
N PRO A 215 5.80 3.11 16.80
CA PRO A 215 5.44 4.41 16.22
C PRO A 215 6.35 5.57 16.63
N PHE A 216 7.16 5.42 17.67
CA PHE A 216 8.12 6.44 18.11
C PHE A 216 9.46 6.34 17.39
N SER A 217 9.91 5.13 17.03
CA SER A 217 11.17 4.91 16.30
C SER A 217 10.97 4.84 14.78
N ALA A 218 9.79 4.44 14.33
CA ALA A 218 9.44 4.31 12.91
C ALA A 218 8.00 4.80 12.65
N PRO A 219 7.71 6.11 12.85
CA PRO A 219 6.38 6.66 12.64
C PRO A 219 5.98 6.54 11.17
N SER A 220 5.02 5.67 10.88
CA SER A 220 4.57 5.38 9.53
C SER A 220 3.05 5.29 9.49
N LEU A 221 2.48 5.68 8.38
CA LEU A 221 1.05 5.50 8.13
C LEU A 221 0.79 5.33 6.64
N ARG A 222 -0.23 4.58 6.32
CA ARG A 222 -0.83 4.56 4.99
C ARG A 222 -2.29 4.97 5.07
N PHE A 223 -2.63 5.97 4.30
CA PHE A 223 -3.99 6.47 4.14
C PHE A 223 -4.42 6.36 2.68
N LEU A 224 -5.60 5.78 2.45
CA LEU A 224 -6.21 5.68 1.12
C LEU A 224 -7.65 6.15 1.22
N SER A 225 -8.01 7.19 0.47
CA SER A 225 -9.38 7.68 0.34
C SER A 225 -9.82 7.60 -1.11
N THR A 226 -10.93 6.92 -1.36
CA THR A 226 -11.43 6.64 -2.72
C THR A 226 -12.92 6.87 -2.83
N VAL A 227 -13.36 7.23 -4.04
CA VAL A 227 -14.76 7.28 -4.43
C VAL A 227 -14.97 6.29 -5.58
N SER A 228 -15.89 5.36 -5.41
CA SER A 228 -16.26 4.36 -6.41
C SER A 228 -17.58 4.73 -7.08
N ILE A 229 -17.54 4.76 -8.41
CA ILE A 229 -18.65 5.14 -9.29
C ILE A 229 -19.16 3.88 -9.97
N PRO A 230 -20.43 3.47 -9.77
CA PRO A 230 -20.94 2.24 -10.36
C PRO A 230 -21.10 2.35 -11.87
N LEU A 231 -20.59 1.34 -12.57
CA LEU A 231 -20.85 1.04 -13.96
C LEU A 231 -21.66 -0.26 -14.07
N ARG A 232 -22.01 -0.68 -15.30
CA ARG A 232 -22.86 -1.88 -15.49
C ARG A 232 -22.29 -3.15 -14.89
N ARG A 233 -20.96 -3.36 -14.83
CA ARG A 233 -20.33 -4.61 -14.40
C ARG A 233 -19.15 -4.43 -13.44
N ALA A 234 -18.80 -3.20 -13.11
CA ALA A 234 -17.69 -2.83 -12.23
C ALA A 234 -17.91 -1.44 -11.66
N CYS A 235 -17.06 -0.98 -10.76
CA CYS A 235 -17.00 0.42 -10.36
C CYS A 235 -15.68 1.01 -10.85
N ILE A 236 -15.71 2.21 -11.42
CA ILE A 236 -14.50 3.03 -11.54
C ILE A 236 -14.22 3.61 -10.16
N THR A 237 -12.97 3.53 -9.73
CA THR A 237 -12.53 4.02 -8.43
C THR A 237 -11.47 5.09 -8.64
N LEU A 238 -11.70 6.26 -8.07
CA LEU A 238 -10.78 7.40 -8.09
C LEU A 238 -10.44 7.77 -6.66
N GLY A 239 -9.23 8.25 -6.41
CA GLY A 239 -8.88 8.64 -5.05
C GLY A 239 -7.49 9.21 -4.88
N TYR A 240 -7.13 9.29 -3.60
CA TYR A 240 -5.86 9.78 -3.13
C TYR A 240 -5.26 8.78 -2.14
N LYS A 241 -3.97 8.53 -2.27
CA LYS A 241 -3.17 7.70 -1.37
C LYS A 241 -2.00 8.51 -0.82
N ALA A 242 -1.85 8.48 0.50
CA ALA A 242 -0.64 8.91 1.19
C ALA A 242 0.01 7.68 1.82
N ASP A 243 1.27 7.43 1.50
CA ASP A 243 2.12 6.40 2.10
C ASP A 243 3.33 7.12 2.72
N ILE A 244 3.25 7.33 4.03
CA ILE A 244 4.24 8.09 4.81
C ILE A 244 5.04 7.08 5.59
N ARG A 245 6.35 7.00 5.33
CA ARG A 245 7.27 6.10 6.02
C ARG A 245 8.41 6.89 6.59
N GLN A 246 8.65 6.71 7.88
CA GLN A 246 9.76 7.35 8.57
C GLN A 246 10.41 6.35 9.50
N SER A 247 11.70 6.52 9.75
CA SER A 247 12.43 5.76 10.76
C SER A 247 13.64 6.55 11.24
N CYS A 248 13.91 6.41 12.55
CA CYS A 248 15.15 6.86 13.17
C CYS A 248 15.67 5.69 14.01
N VAL A 249 16.48 4.82 13.38
CA VAL A 249 16.93 3.56 13.93
C VAL A 249 18.42 3.38 13.61
N ASN A 250 19.20 2.83 14.53
CA ASN A 250 20.64 2.65 14.39
C ASN A 250 21.42 3.94 14.02
N ARG A 251 20.93 5.10 14.48
CA ARG A 251 21.42 6.44 14.12
C ARG A 251 21.31 6.77 12.63
N LEU A 252 20.44 6.04 11.92
CA LEU A 252 20.08 6.31 10.54
C LEU A 252 18.68 6.90 10.51
N GLU A 253 18.55 8.04 9.84
CA GLU A 253 17.29 8.72 9.63
C GLU A 253 16.82 8.49 8.20
N ARG A 254 15.56 8.17 8.05
CA ARG A 254 14.94 8.00 6.74
C ARG A 254 13.51 8.54 6.76
N HIS A 255 13.12 9.17 5.66
CA HIS A 255 11.72 9.33 5.33
C HIS A 255 11.47 9.09 3.83
N ALA A 256 10.28 8.58 3.52
CA ALA A 256 9.71 8.51 2.18
C ALA A 256 8.23 8.91 2.29
N TRP A 257 7.88 10.05 1.73
CA TRP A 257 6.52 10.61 1.75
C TRP A 257 5.94 10.56 0.35
N ASN A 258 5.11 9.56 0.10
CA ASN A 258 4.47 9.36 -1.19
C ASN A 258 3.04 9.90 -1.14
N HIS A 259 2.72 10.80 -2.05
CA HIS A 259 1.39 11.37 -2.25
C HIS A 259 0.96 11.09 -3.68
N THR A 260 -0.03 10.22 -3.88
CA THR A 260 -0.45 9.78 -5.21
C THR A 260 -1.94 9.96 -5.44
N PHE A 261 -2.32 10.44 -6.61
CA PHE A 261 -3.67 10.27 -7.14
C PHE A 261 -3.78 8.87 -7.73
N VAL A 262 -4.87 8.19 -7.42
CA VAL A 262 -5.10 6.81 -7.85
C VAL A 262 -6.36 6.71 -8.69
N ILE A 263 -6.30 5.89 -9.73
CA ILE A 263 -7.43 5.50 -10.57
C ILE A 263 -7.43 3.99 -10.76
N GLY A 264 -8.60 3.40 -10.79
CA GLY A 264 -8.70 1.98 -11.03
C GLY A 264 -10.13 1.48 -11.05
N TYR A 265 -10.30 0.23 -10.71
CA TYR A 265 -11.62 -0.40 -10.70
C TYR A 265 -11.78 -1.35 -9.53
N SER A 266 -13.04 -1.46 -9.08
CA SER A 266 -13.46 -2.44 -8.08
C SER A 266 -14.48 -3.39 -8.68
N ARG A 267 -14.39 -4.67 -8.30
CA ARG A 267 -15.36 -5.70 -8.69
C ARG A 267 -15.64 -6.67 -7.56
N LEU A 268 -16.87 -7.16 -7.51
CA LEU A 268 -17.26 -8.26 -6.66
C LEU A 268 -17.01 -9.60 -7.41
N VAL A 269 -16.31 -10.52 -6.77
CA VAL A 269 -16.07 -11.86 -7.30
C VAL A 269 -16.80 -12.86 -6.40
N GLN A 270 -17.73 -13.61 -6.96
CA GLN A 270 -18.40 -14.69 -6.26
C GLN A 270 -17.67 -16.00 -6.57
N PHE A 271 -17.15 -16.66 -5.54
CA PHE A 271 -16.70 -18.03 -5.69
C PHE A 271 -17.92 -18.95 -5.54
N LEU A 272 -18.29 -19.64 -6.60
CA LEU A 272 -19.25 -20.74 -6.49
C LEU A 272 -18.58 -21.83 -5.62
N PRO A 273 -19.22 -22.31 -4.53
CA PRO A 273 -18.72 -23.49 -3.84
C PRO A 273 -18.74 -24.65 -4.83
N ARG A 274 -17.65 -25.38 -4.90
CA ARG A 274 -17.57 -26.67 -5.59
C ARG A 274 -18.31 -27.71 -4.80
#